data_6bef979aacfee403c86e4d2e145a57b4
#
_entry.id   6bef979aacfee403c86e4d2e145a57b4
#
_cell.length_a   1.000
_cell.length_b   1.000
_cell.length_c   1.000
_cell.angle_alpha   90.00
_cell.angle_beta   90.00
_cell.angle_gamma   90.00
#
_symmetry.space_group_name_H-M   'P 1'
#
loop_
_entity.id
_entity.type
_entity.pdbx_description
1 polymer ?
#
loop_
_entity_poly.entity_id
_entity_poly.type
_entity_poly.pdbx_seq_one_letter_code
_entity_poly.pdbx_strand_id
1 'polypeptide(L)'
;AAIRQAAPNTFMAFSVPLIAAASEKEAVRLGYKAMSIGADAIMCQWSPRFVKAAAEAGIPIQGHAGLVPRKSTWTGGLRAVGKTLDEALWVYKEIKALEAAGAYAVEVEVIPEQLLIEISQRTSLLTSSIGGGGGGDIQFLFAEDILGNNPPPYPRHSKQYKNLYKMKQEMQAERVAGFKEFIDDVK
;
A
#
# COMPACT_ATOMS: atom_id res chain seq x y z
N ALA A 1 7.95 1.02 -16.13
CA ALA A 1 8.99 0.60 -17.07
C ALA A 1 10.29 0.21 -16.34
N ALA A 2 10.99 1.13 -15.65
CA ALA A 2 12.31 0.83 -15.04
C ALA A 2 12.27 -0.33 -14.00
N ILE A 3 11.26 -0.35 -13.10
CA ILE A 3 11.12 -1.43 -12.11
C ILE A 3 10.88 -2.77 -12.81
N ARG A 4 10.05 -2.81 -13.85
CA ARG A 4 9.80 -4.03 -14.64
C ARG A 4 11.07 -4.54 -15.35
N GLN A 5 11.92 -3.63 -15.83
CA GLN A 5 13.21 -3.99 -16.42
C GLN A 5 14.16 -4.60 -15.38
N ALA A 6 14.19 -4.04 -14.16
CA ALA A 6 15.04 -4.54 -13.08
C ALA A 6 14.51 -5.85 -12.46
N ALA A 7 13.19 -6.08 -12.49
CA ALA A 7 12.54 -7.24 -11.89
C ALA A 7 11.51 -7.85 -12.87
N PRO A 8 11.97 -8.49 -13.98
CA PRO A 8 11.08 -8.91 -15.07
C PRO A 8 10.08 -9.99 -14.67
N ASN A 9 10.41 -10.83 -13.70
CA ASN A 9 9.60 -11.97 -13.26
C ASN A 9 8.84 -11.73 -11.95
N THR A 10 8.94 -10.51 -11.37
CA THR A 10 8.23 -10.19 -10.12
C THR A 10 6.82 -9.69 -10.43
N PHE A 11 5.81 -10.23 -9.73
CA PHE A 11 4.45 -9.70 -9.80
C PHE A 11 4.41 -8.25 -9.31
N MET A 12 3.78 -7.38 -10.08
CA MET A 12 3.83 -5.94 -9.86
C MET A 12 2.43 -5.32 -9.89
N ALA A 13 1.90 -4.94 -8.74
CA ALA A 13 0.71 -4.12 -8.65
C ALA A 13 1.09 -2.63 -8.61
N PHE A 14 0.49 -1.82 -9.48
CA PHE A 14 0.69 -0.37 -9.47
C PHE A 14 -0.35 0.30 -8.61
N SER A 15 0.09 1.05 -7.62
CA SER A 15 -0.80 1.87 -6.79
C SER A 15 -1.28 3.08 -7.57
N VAL A 16 -2.60 3.26 -7.63
CA VAL A 16 -3.25 4.39 -8.29
C VAL A 16 -3.95 5.25 -7.22
N PRO A 17 -3.68 6.56 -7.16
CA PRO A 17 -4.32 7.44 -6.19
C PRO A 17 -5.85 7.43 -6.31
N LEU A 18 -6.54 7.60 -5.18
CA LEU A 18 -8.01 7.68 -5.14
C LEU A 18 -8.56 8.71 -6.14
N ILE A 19 -7.90 9.87 -6.23
CA ILE A 19 -8.33 11.01 -7.07
C ILE A 19 -7.97 10.88 -8.56
N ALA A 20 -7.31 9.77 -8.95
CA ALA A 20 -6.85 9.60 -10.33
C ALA A 20 -7.97 9.25 -11.31
N ALA A 21 -9.13 8.82 -10.81
CA ALA A 21 -10.31 8.54 -11.63
C ALA A 21 -11.56 9.13 -10.97
N ALA A 22 -12.33 9.88 -11.73
CA ALA A 22 -13.61 10.45 -11.34
C ALA A 22 -14.80 9.72 -12.00
N SER A 23 -14.53 8.74 -12.87
CA SER A 23 -15.53 7.94 -13.58
C SER A 23 -15.03 6.53 -13.86
N GLU A 24 -15.97 5.61 -14.15
CA GLU A 24 -15.67 4.23 -14.57
C GLU A 24 -14.78 4.19 -15.81
N LYS A 25 -15.06 5.05 -16.78
CA LYS A 25 -14.28 5.15 -18.02
C LYS A 25 -12.82 5.56 -17.76
N GLU A 26 -12.61 6.48 -16.83
CA GLU A 26 -11.27 6.90 -16.43
C GLU A 26 -10.54 5.79 -15.65
N ALA A 27 -11.24 5.06 -14.78
CA ALA A 27 -10.68 3.93 -14.06
C ALA A 27 -10.17 2.85 -15.04
N VAL A 28 -10.98 2.48 -16.04
CA VAL A 28 -10.59 1.53 -17.10
C VAL A 28 -9.40 2.04 -17.90
N ARG A 29 -9.42 3.31 -18.33
CA ARG A 29 -8.31 3.92 -19.08
C ARG A 29 -7.00 3.90 -18.31
N LEU A 30 -7.06 4.24 -17.02
CA LEU A 30 -5.90 4.21 -16.14
C LEU A 30 -5.35 2.79 -15.97
N GLY A 31 -6.24 1.82 -15.83
CA GLY A 31 -5.89 0.42 -15.75
C GLY A 31 -5.12 -0.05 -16.98
N TYR A 32 -5.65 0.18 -18.17
CA TYR A 32 -4.95 -0.17 -19.40
C TYR A 32 -3.61 0.55 -19.57
N LYS A 33 -3.52 1.83 -19.16
CA LYS A 33 -2.26 2.57 -19.17
C LYS A 33 -1.21 1.93 -18.24
N ALA A 34 -1.60 1.52 -17.04
CA ALA A 34 -0.68 0.85 -16.12
C ALA A 34 -0.23 -0.52 -16.66
N MET A 35 -1.15 -1.33 -17.20
CA MET A 35 -0.80 -2.61 -17.82
C MET A 35 0.14 -2.43 -19.02
N SER A 36 -0.07 -1.42 -19.86
CA SER A 36 0.77 -1.15 -21.02
C SER A 36 2.22 -0.78 -20.68
N ILE A 37 2.49 -0.33 -19.46
CA ILE A 37 3.84 -0.02 -18.98
C ILE A 37 4.42 -1.11 -18.05
N GLY A 38 3.75 -2.27 -17.96
CA GLY A 38 4.27 -3.46 -17.31
C GLY A 38 3.69 -3.77 -15.93
N ALA A 39 2.54 -3.20 -15.55
CA ALA A 39 1.81 -3.65 -14.36
C ALA A 39 1.15 -5.01 -14.63
N ASP A 40 1.14 -5.89 -13.63
CA ASP A 40 0.35 -7.13 -13.64
C ASP A 40 -1.05 -6.89 -13.03
N ALA A 41 -1.17 -5.89 -12.15
CA ALA A 41 -2.40 -5.51 -11.49
C ALA A 41 -2.40 -4.04 -11.09
N ILE A 42 -3.56 -3.55 -10.65
CA ILE A 42 -3.75 -2.23 -10.05
C ILE A 42 -4.14 -2.38 -8.58
N MET A 43 -3.48 -1.66 -7.70
CA MET A 43 -3.93 -1.43 -6.33
C MET A 43 -4.59 -0.06 -6.24
N CYS A 44 -5.80 0.01 -5.70
CA CYS A 44 -6.56 1.25 -5.68
C CYS A 44 -7.48 1.38 -4.46
N GLN A 45 -7.82 2.62 -4.15
CA GLN A 45 -8.77 2.99 -3.08
C GLN A 45 -10.16 3.37 -3.65
N TRP A 46 -10.47 2.86 -4.83
CA TRP A 46 -11.70 3.17 -5.54
C TRP A 46 -12.94 2.52 -4.91
N SER A 47 -14.08 3.08 -5.21
CA SER A 47 -15.36 2.46 -4.84
C SER A 47 -15.55 1.14 -5.58
N PRO A 48 -16.37 0.20 -5.04
CA PRO A 48 -16.71 -1.05 -5.72
C PRO A 48 -17.25 -0.85 -7.15
N ARG A 49 -17.92 0.25 -7.42
CA ARG A 49 -18.41 0.61 -8.77
C ARG A 49 -17.27 0.75 -9.78
N PHE A 50 -16.19 1.44 -9.42
CA PHE A 50 -15.03 1.62 -10.31
C PHE A 50 -14.19 0.34 -10.41
N VAL A 51 -14.08 -0.39 -9.31
CA VAL A 51 -13.45 -1.72 -9.28
C VAL A 51 -14.16 -2.65 -10.25
N LYS A 52 -15.50 -2.71 -10.22
CA LYS A 52 -16.31 -3.53 -11.12
C LYS A 52 -16.06 -3.20 -12.58
N ALA A 53 -16.11 -1.92 -12.95
CA ALA A 53 -15.87 -1.51 -14.34
C ALA A 53 -14.49 -1.90 -14.85
N ALA A 54 -13.47 -1.78 -14.01
CA ALA A 54 -12.11 -2.19 -14.36
C ALA A 54 -11.96 -3.71 -14.44
N ALA A 55 -12.52 -4.45 -13.49
CA ALA A 55 -12.50 -5.92 -13.49
C ALA A 55 -13.24 -6.51 -14.70
N GLU A 56 -14.42 -5.99 -15.06
CA GLU A 56 -15.18 -6.38 -16.26
C GLU A 56 -14.39 -6.07 -17.55
N ALA A 57 -13.52 -5.07 -17.54
CA ALA A 57 -12.61 -4.76 -18.63
C ALA A 57 -11.34 -5.64 -18.67
N GLY A 58 -11.23 -6.65 -17.78
CA GLY A 58 -10.11 -7.58 -17.72
C GLY A 58 -8.87 -7.05 -17.00
N ILE A 59 -9.01 -5.99 -16.19
CA ILE A 59 -7.91 -5.41 -15.40
C ILE A 59 -7.92 -6.05 -14.01
N PRO A 60 -6.87 -6.75 -13.57
CA PRO A 60 -6.77 -7.28 -12.20
C PRO A 60 -6.70 -6.15 -11.18
N ILE A 61 -7.64 -6.13 -10.23
CA ILE A 61 -7.75 -5.06 -9.21
C ILE A 61 -7.56 -5.64 -7.82
N GLN A 62 -6.64 -5.02 -7.08
CA GLN A 62 -6.53 -5.12 -5.63
C GLN A 62 -7.23 -3.90 -5.01
N GLY A 63 -8.27 -4.15 -4.22
CA GLY A 63 -8.97 -3.10 -3.47
C GLY A 63 -8.26 -2.72 -2.19
N HIS A 64 -8.88 -1.84 -1.38
CA HIS A 64 -8.33 -1.39 -0.10
C HIS A 64 -9.46 -1.23 0.91
N ALA A 65 -9.31 -1.80 2.09
CA ALA A 65 -10.28 -1.78 3.19
C ALA A 65 -9.61 -1.59 4.56
N GLY A 66 -10.40 -1.34 5.59
CA GLY A 66 -9.91 -0.99 6.92
C GLY A 66 -9.57 0.49 7.02
N LEU A 67 -8.38 0.83 7.50
CA LEU A 67 -7.90 2.21 7.46
C LEU A 67 -7.46 2.54 6.04
N VAL A 68 -8.26 3.30 5.33
CA VAL A 68 -7.88 3.87 4.03
C VAL A 68 -7.43 5.31 4.26
N PRO A 69 -6.12 5.66 4.23
CA PRO A 69 -5.62 6.97 4.68
C PRO A 69 -6.31 8.15 4.01
N ARG A 70 -6.58 8.07 2.70
CA ARG A 70 -7.28 9.12 1.94
C ARG A 70 -8.76 9.26 2.32
N LYS A 71 -9.34 8.29 3.02
CA LYS A 71 -10.71 8.29 3.54
C LYS A 71 -10.76 8.42 5.06
N SER A 72 -9.66 8.79 5.72
CA SER A 72 -9.54 8.83 7.19
C SER A 72 -10.56 9.78 7.86
N THR A 73 -11.07 10.77 7.17
CA THR A 73 -12.17 11.62 7.65
C THR A 73 -13.40 10.78 8.05
N TRP A 74 -13.71 9.71 7.32
CA TRP A 74 -14.85 8.84 7.62
C TRP A 74 -14.63 7.95 8.86
N THR A 75 -13.39 7.75 9.26
CA THR A 75 -13.01 6.96 10.44
C THR A 75 -12.64 7.82 11.66
N GLY A 76 -12.75 9.13 11.53
CA GLY A 76 -12.37 10.07 12.60
C GLY A 76 -10.86 10.23 12.77
N GLY A 77 -10.08 10.04 11.69
CA GLY A 77 -8.62 10.21 11.66
C GLY A 77 -7.86 8.91 11.35
N LEU A 78 -6.52 9.00 11.40
CA LEU A 78 -5.62 7.87 11.21
C LEU A 78 -5.57 7.02 12.49
N ARG A 79 -6.35 5.97 12.55
CA ARG A 79 -6.45 5.05 13.69
C ARG A 79 -6.77 3.63 13.26
N ALA A 80 -6.57 2.67 14.14
CA ALA A 80 -7.03 1.30 13.89
C ALA A 80 -8.56 1.25 13.81
N VAL A 81 -9.07 0.56 12.80
CA VAL A 81 -10.50 0.38 12.48
C VAL A 81 -10.90 -1.07 12.73
N GLY A 82 -12.17 -1.32 13.06
CA GLY A 82 -12.66 -2.67 13.31
C GLY A 82 -12.55 -3.12 14.77
N LYS A 83 -12.38 -2.20 15.71
CA LYS A 83 -12.30 -2.52 17.15
C LYS A 83 -13.66 -2.75 17.82
N THR A 84 -14.73 -2.28 17.22
CA THR A 84 -16.10 -2.53 17.67
C THR A 84 -16.79 -3.46 16.68
N LEU A 85 -17.88 -4.10 17.10
CA LEU A 85 -18.66 -4.98 16.24
C LEU A 85 -19.17 -4.26 15.00
N ASP A 86 -19.63 -3.03 15.16
CA ASP A 86 -20.15 -2.24 14.04
C ASP A 86 -19.04 -1.89 13.02
N GLU A 87 -17.87 -1.51 13.50
CA GLU A 87 -16.72 -1.26 12.64
C GLU A 87 -16.23 -2.56 11.95
N ALA A 88 -16.19 -3.67 12.67
CA ALA A 88 -15.79 -4.98 12.13
C ALA A 88 -16.74 -5.41 11.00
N LEU A 89 -18.04 -5.28 11.22
CA LEU A 89 -19.07 -5.56 10.21
C LEU A 89 -18.99 -4.61 9.02
N TRP A 90 -18.64 -3.35 9.27
CA TRP A 90 -18.44 -2.38 8.19
C TRP A 90 -17.23 -2.77 7.32
N VAL A 91 -16.07 -3.08 7.92
CA VAL A 91 -14.88 -3.54 7.18
C VAL A 91 -15.19 -4.82 6.38
N TYR A 92 -15.88 -5.78 7.01
CA TYR A 92 -16.28 -7.01 6.34
C TYR A 92 -17.17 -6.74 5.12
N LYS A 93 -18.17 -5.87 5.26
CA LYS A 93 -19.07 -5.50 4.16
C LYS A 93 -18.33 -4.80 3.02
N GLU A 94 -17.35 -3.92 3.32
CA GLU A 94 -16.52 -3.30 2.29
C GLU A 94 -15.72 -4.36 1.50
N ILE A 95 -15.12 -5.32 2.19
CA ILE A 95 -14.36 -6.40 1.54
C ILE A 95 -15.28 -7.26 0.67
N LYS A 96 -16.47 -7.63 1.17
CA LYS A 96 -17.45 -8.38 0.37
C LYS A 96 -17.97 -7.60 -0.84
N ALA A 97 -18.07 -6.28 -0.73
CA ALA A 97 -18.44 -5.44 -1.88
C ALA A 97 -17.33 -5.37 -2.94
N LEU A 98 -16.05 -5.36 -2.54
CA LEU A 98 -14.91 -5.45 -3.44
C LEU A 98 -14.83 -6.83 -4.12
N GLU A 99 -15.08 -7.91 -3.35
CA GLU A 99 -15.17 -9.27 -3.88
C GLU A 99 -16.28 -9.39 -4.93
N ALA A 100 -17.49 -8.92 -4.62
CA ALA A 100 -18.61 -8.90 -5.55
C ALA A 100 -18.36 -8.01 -6.79
N ALA A 101 -17.49 -7.02 -6.68
CA ALA A 101 -17.05 -6.16 -7.77
C ALA A 101 -16.00 -6.83 -8.68
N GLY A 102 -15.49 -8.00 -8.34
CA GLY A 102 -14.51 -8.75 -9.14
C GLY A 102 -13.05 -8.39 -8.84
N ALA A 103 -12.74 -7.81 -7.69
CA ALA A 103 -11.36 -7.71 -7.22
C ALA A 103 -10.76 -9.12 -7.05
N TYR A 104 -9.44 -9.26 -7.23
CA TYR A 104 -8.73 -10.51 -6.94
C TYR A 104 -8.09 -10.51 -5.55
N ALA A 105 -7.83 -9.32 -5.01
CA ALA A 105 -7.17 -9.12 -3.73
C ALA A 105 -7.68 -7.85 -3.03
N VAL A 106 -7.40 -7.75 -1.75
CA VAL A 106 -7.68 -6.55 -0.96
C VAL A 106 -6.51 -6.26 -0.02
N GLU A 107 -6.04 -5.01 -0.02
CA GLU A 107 -5.19 -4.51 1.05
C GLU A 107 -6.06 -4.24 2.28
N VAL A 108 -5.65 -4.81 3.41
CA VAL A 108 -6.36 -4.66 4.69
C VAL A 108 -5.43 -3.94 5.65
N GLU A 109 -5.72 -2.66 5.90
CA GLU A 109 -4.82 -1.79 6.65
C GLU A 109 -5.33 -1.52 8.06
N VAL A 110 -4.43 -1.74 9.05
CA VAL A 110 -4.56 -1.34 10.46
C VAL A 110 -5.90 -1.74 11.07
N ILE A 111 -6.19 -3.04 11.06
CA ILE A 111 -7.32 -3.66 11.76
C ILE A 111 -6.81 -4.64 12.85
N PRO A 112 -7.63 -5.04 13.83
CA PRO A 112 -7.28 -6.10 14.77
C PRO A 112 -6.97 -7.43 14.06
N GLU A 113 -5.93 -8.15 14.53
CA GLU A 113 -5.49 -9.41 13.92
C GLU A 113 -6.59 -10.47 13.91
N GLN A 114 -7.37 -10.60 15.00
CA GLN A 114 -8.49 -11.54 15.05
C GLN A 114 -9.53 -11.26 13.97
N LEU A 115 -9.80 -9.98 13.70
CA LEU A 115 -10.71 -9.59 12.63
C LEU A 115 -10.14 -9.96 11.25
N LEU A 116 -8.84 -9.76 11.03
CA LEU A 116 -8.18 -10.16 9.79
C LEU A 116 -8.28 -11.68 9.56
N ILE A 117 -8.00 -12.49 10.59
CA ILE A 117 -8.13 -13.96 10.53
C ILE A 117 -9.55 -14.36 10.11
N GLU A 118 -10.56 -13.80 10.79
CA GLU A 118 -11.97 -14.09 10.49
C GLU A 118 -12.39 -13.67 9.08
N ILE A 119 -11.88 -12.54 8.60
CA ILE A 119 -12.15 -12.05 7.24
C ILE A 119 -11.47 -12.95 6.20
N SER A 120 -10.20 -13.29 6.39
CA SER A 120 -9.44 -14.10 5.44
C SER A 120 -10.08 -15.47 5.21
N GLN A 121 -10.74 -16.03 6.23
CA GLN A 121 -11.47 -17.31 6.12
C GLN A 121 -12.82 -17.18 5.41
N ARG A 122 -13.34 -15.97 5.20
CA ARG A 122 -14.72 -15.71 4.69
C ARG A 122 -14.74 -14.93 3.38
N THR A 123 -13.61 -14.70 2.77
CA THR A 123 -13.49 -14.08 1.46
C THR A 123 -12.67 -14.96 0.53
N SER A 124 -12.94 -14.87 -0.76
CA SER A 124 -12.10 -15.47 -1.81
C SER A 124 -10.96 -14.56 -2.28
N LEU A 125 -10.92 -13.31 -1.78
CA LEU A 125 -9.85 -12.37 -2.09
C LEU A 125 -8.56 -12.75 -1.38
N LEU A 126 -7.43 -12.60 -2.06
CA LEU A 126 -6.14 -12.59 -1.37
C LEU A 126 -6.08 -11.38 -0.44
N THR A 127 -5.85 -11.63 0.84
CA THR A 127 -5.76 -10.58 1.87
C THR A 127 -4.32 -10.14 2.06
N SER A 128 -4.01 -8.89 1.67
CA SER A 128 -2.70 -8.26 1.84
C SER A 128 -2.73 -7.36 3.07
N SER A 129 -2.04 -7.76 4.14
CA SER A 129 -2.10 -7.09 5.43
C SER A 129 -0.98 -6.06 5.60
N ILE A 130 -1.34 -4.85 6.02
CA ILE A 130 -0.43 -3.87 6.60
C ILE A 130 -0.95 -3.40 7.96
N GLY A 131 -0.21 -3.70 9.03
CA GLY A 131 -0.62 -3.36 10.40
C GLY A 131 -1.84 -4.12 10.92
N GLY A 132 -2.19 -5.26 10.31
CA GLY A 132 -3.28 -6.15 10.73
C GLY A 132 -2.80 -7.46 11.35
N GLY A 133 -1.51 -7.62 11.63
CA GLY A 133 -0.94 -8.88 12.12
C GLY A 133 -0.72 -9.91 11.02
N GLY A 134 -0.51 -11.17 11.41
CA GLY A 134 -0.12 -12.29 10.54
C GLY A 134 -1.26 -13.09 9.93
N GLY A 135 -2.51 -12.70 10.13
CA GLY A 135 -3.68 -13.48 9.74
C GLY A 135 -4.12 -13.39 8.28
N GLY A 136 -3.40 -12.62 7.43
CA GLY A 136 -3.67 -12.51 6.00
C GLY A 136 -2.78 -13.41 5.15
N ASP A 137 -3.08 -13.51 3.86
CA ASP A 137 -2.31 -14.30 2.89
C ASP A 137 -0.96 -13.66 2.54
N ILE A 138 -0.87 -12.33 2.59
CA ILE A 138 0.28 -11.54 2.20
C ILE A 138 0.60 -10.53 3.30
N GLN A 139 1.90 -10.34 3.60
CA GLN A 139 2.39 -9.25 4.44
C GLN A 139 2.93 -8.13 3.55
N PHE A 140 2.44 -6.92 3.76
CA PHE A 140 2.85 -5.74 3.03
C PHE A 140 3.49 -4.72 3.97
N LEU A 141 4.64 -4.18 3.58
CA LEU A 141 5.32 -3.06 4.24
C LEU A 141 5.99 -2.18 3.19
N PHE A 142 6.10 -0.89 3.48
CA PHE A 142 6.84 0.04 2.64
C PHE A 142 8.35 -0.22 2.72
N ALA A 143 9.02 -0.14 1.58
CA ALA A 143 10.48 -0.29 1.51
C ALA A 143 11.20 0.74 2.39
N GLU A 144 10.70 1.96 2.46
CA GLU A 144 11.22 3.02 3.30
C GLU A 144 11.25 2.65 4.78
N ASP A 145 10.20 1.95 5.25
CA ASP A 145 10.10 1.49 6.63
C ASP A 145 11.03 0.30 6.88
N ILE A 146 11.01 -0.70 5.98
CA ILE A 146 11.86 -1.89 6.05
C ILE A 146 13.35 -1.51 6.08
N LEU A 147 13.74 -0.55 5.25
CA LEU A 147 15.11 -0.11 5.10
C LEU A 147 15.51 1.01 6.07
N GLY A 148 14.55 1.57 6.81
CA GLY A 148 14.81 2.69 7.71
C GLY A 148 15.31 3.94 6.99
N ASN A 149 14.65 4.30 5.90
CA ASN A 149 15.05 5.45 5.06
C ASN A 149 14.67 6.80 5.67
N ASN A 150 13.65 6.82 6.50
CA ASN A 150 13.07 8.02 7.10
C ASN A 150 13.62 8.27 8.51
N PRO A 151 13.61 9.53 9.00
CA PRO A 151 13.87 9.81 10.39
C PRO A 151 12.75 9.26 11.28
N PRO A 152 12.98 9.00 12.58
CA PRO A 152 11.93 8.68 13.54
C PRO A 152 10.90 9.83 13.66
N PRO A 153 9.63 9.56 14.08
CA PRO A 153 9.16 8.27 14.56
C PRO A 153 8.80 7.30 13.43
N TYR A 154 9.00 5.99 13.70
CA TYR A 154 8.66 4.93 12.74
C TYR A 154 7.24 4.40 12.97
N PRO A 155 6.56 3.87 11.94
CA PRO A 155 5.27 3.21 12.10
C PRO A 155 5.36 2.03 13.06
N ARG A 156 4.41 1.91 13.99
CA ARG A 156 4.41 0.85 15.03
C ARG A 156 4.30 -0.57 14.46
N HIS A 157 3.70 -0.71 13.29
CA HIS A 157 3.49 -1.97 12.61
C HIS A 157 4.69 -2.38 11.74
N SER A 158 5.69 -1.53 11.62
CA SER A 158 6.85 -1.77 10.75
C SER A 158 8.06 -2.21 11.57
N LYS A 159 8.72 -3.27 11.10
CA LYS A 159 10.03 -3.69 11.60
C LYS A 159 11.10 -3.16 10.66
N GLN A 160 12.06 -2.42 11.22
CA GLN A 160 13.26 -2.03 10.52
C GLN A 160 14.28 -3.17 10.47
N TYR A 161 14.80 -3.44 9.28
CA TYR A 161 15.87 -4.41 9.04
C TYR A 161 17.21 -3.73 8.77
N LYS A 162 17.18 -2.47 8.33
CA LYS A 162 18.34 -1.61 8.08
C LYS A 162 18.08 -0.21 8.60
N ASN A 163 19.12 0.63 8.67
CA ASN A 163 19.01 2.04 9.04
C ASN A 163 19.74 2.91 8.00
N LEU A 164 19.12 3.02 6.83
CA LEU A 164 19.69 3.81 5.73
C LEU A 164 19.67 5.32 6.03
N TYR A 165 18.77 5.79 6.89
CA TYR A 165 18.76 7.18 7.33
C TYR A 165 20.06 7.54 8.04
N LYS A 166 20.49 6.72 9.02
CA LYS A 166 21.76 6.92 9.74
C LYS A 166 22.95 6.89 8.77
N MET A 167 23.00 5.92 7.87
CA MET A 167 24.08 5.82 6.87
C MET A 167 24.16 7.06 5.98
N LYS A 168 23.03 7.64 5.58
CA LYS A 168 22.97 8.89 4.81
C LYS A 168 23.49 10.08 5.61
N GLN A 169 23.21 10.14 6.92
CA GLN A 169 23.72 11.20 7.79
C GLN A 169 25.25 11.09 7.94
N GLU A 170 25.77 9.89 8.14
CA GLU A 170 27.21 9.64 8.23
C GLU A 170 27.91 10.04 6.92
N MET A 171 27.39 9.58 5.78
CA MET A 171 27.94 9.97 4.48
C MET A 171 27.89 11.49 4.22
N GLN A 172 26.84 12.17 4.69
CA GLN A 172 26.78 13.63 4.59
C GLN A 172 27.79 14.34 5.49
N ALA A 173 28.03 13.80 6.69
CA ALA A 173 29.06 14.32 7.59
C ALA A 173 30.46 14.21 6.96
N GLU A 174 30.78 13.06 6.35
CA GLU A 174 32.05 12.86 5.62
C GLU A 174 32.21 13.83 4.44
N ARG A 175 31.17 14.07 3.68
CA ARG A 175 31.20 15.08 2.60
C ARG A 175 31.53 16.47 3.13
N VAL A 176 30.91 16.86 4.24
CA VAL A 176 31.18 18.16 4.89
C VAL A 176 32.60 18.23 5.42
N ALA A 177 33.10 17.14 6.01
CA ALA A 177 34.48 17.06 6.51
C ALA A 177 35.50 17.26 5.35
N GLY A 178 35.34 16.53 4.25
CA GLY A 178 36.21 16.66 3.09
C GLY A 178 36.24 18.07 2.49
N PHE A 179 35.09 18.77 2.45
CA PHE A 179 35.10 20.18 2.01
C PHE A 179 35.80 21.12 3.03
N LYS A 180 35.73 20.85 4.32
CA LYS A 180 36.45 21.63 5.31
C LYS A 180 37.96 21.44 5.20
N GLU A 181 38.43 20.20 5.07
CA GLU A 181 39.82 19.88 4.82
C GLU A 181 40.36 20.59 3.59
N PHE A 182 39.63 20.51 2.47
CA PHE A 182 39.99 21.25 1.24
C PHE A 182 40.11 22.76 1.48
N ILE A 183 39.16 23.37 2.19
CA ILE A 183 39.20 24.81 2.50
C ILE A 183 40.40 25.15 3.37
N ASP A 184 40.78 24.30 4.28
CA ASP A 184 41.92 24.55 5.18
C ASP A 184 43.27 24.40 4.47
N ASP A 185 43.36 23.47 3.48
CA ASP A 185 44.54 23.28 2.65
C ASP A 185 44.80 24.43 1.66
N VAL A 186 43.78 25.20 1.28
CA VAL A 186 43.92 26.35 0.34
C VAL A 186 44.05 27.70 1.02
N LYS A 187 44.10 27.77 2.37
CA LYS A 187 44.38 28.98 3.12
C LYS A 187 45.88 29.15 3.34
#